data_3077405322b0de224db967e18ee1ca28
#
_entry.id   3077405322b0de224db967e18ee1ca28
#
_cell.length_a   1.000
_cell.length_b   1.000
_cell.length_c   1.000
_cell.angle_alpha   90.00
_cell.angle_beta   90.00
_cell.angle_gamma   90.00
#
_symmetry.space_group_name_H-M   'P 1'
#
loop_
_entity.id
_entity.type
_entity.pdbx_description
1 polymer ?
#
loop_
_entity_poly.entity_id
_entity_poly.type
_entity_poly.pdbx_seq_one_letter_code
_entity_poly.pdbx_strand_id
1 'polypeptide(L)'
;MSQQDSINLVERYYAAFNGGDMATFLNLLTDDVIHDINQGRREIGKAAFTLFMGGMNTNYKEQLVEMVIMATEDGKRASAEFVVLGEYVKTDEGLPEANGQTYRLPAGAFFEIRDNKVARITNYYNLQDWIAQVTTG
;
A
#
# COMPACT_ATOMS: atom_id res chain seq x y z
N MET A 1 -12.61 -2.84 19.78
CA MET A 1 -12.27 -3.53 18.54
C MET A 1 -11.59 -4.85 18.84
N SER A 2 -11.93 -5.88 18.11
CA SER A 2 -11.32 -7.18 18.26
C SER A 2 -10.20 -7.38 17.23
N GLN A 3 -9.41 -8.42 17.45
CA GLN A 3 -8.43 -8.88 16.47
C GLN A 3 -9.08 -9.16 15.11
N GLN A 4 -10.25 -9.81 15.12
CA GLN A 4 -10.95 -10.15 13.88
C GLN A 4 -11.48 -8.91 13.17
N ASP A 5 -11.94 -7.89 13.91
CA ASP A 5 -12.37 -6.62 13.30
C ASP A 5 -11.23 -5.96 12.54
N SER A 6 -10.01 -6.01 13.09
CA SER A 6 -8.83 -5.42 12.44
C SER A 6 -8.41 -6.21 11.21
N ILE A 7 -8.47 -7.54 11.27
CA ILE A 7 -8.22 -8.38 10.09
C ILE A 7 -9.23 -8.05 8.99
N ASN A 8 -10.50 -7.96 9.34
CA ASN A 8 -11.56 -7.64 8.38
C ASN A 8 -11.37 -6.24 7.76
N LEU A 9 -10.93 -5.28 8.56
CA LEU A 9 -10.63 -3.92 8.06
C LEU A 9 -9.53 -3.95 7.01
N VAL A 10 -8.42 -4.63 7.29
CA VAL A 10 -7.28 -4.72 6.37
C VAL A 10 -7.66 -5.50 5.12
N GLU A 11 -8.48 -6.54 5.24
CA GLU A 11 -9.03 -7.26 4.09
C GLU A 11 -9.83 -6.32 3.16
N ARG A 12 -10.71 -5.50 3.74
CA ARG A 12 -11.49 -4.52 2.97
C ARG A 12 -10.61 -3.46 2.32
N TYR A 13 -9.57 -3.03 3.02
CA TYR A 13 -8.60 -2.05 2.54
C TYR A 13 -7.92 -2.56 1.25
N TYR A 14 -7.42 -3.79 1.26
CA TYR A 14 -6.75 -4.36 0.09
C TYR A 14 -7.71 -4.81 -1.01
N ALA A 15 -8.93 -5.23 -0.66
CA ALA A 15 -9.95 -5.52 -1.65
C ALA A 15 -10.31 -4.26 -2.45
N ALA A 16 -10.46 -3.13 -1.76
CA ALA A 16 -10.73 -1.85 -2.42
C ALA A 16 -9.55 -1.42 -3.32
N PHE A 17 -8.32 -1.59 -2.84
CA PHE A 17 -7.12 -1.30 -3.64
C PHE A 17 -7.10 -2.15 -4.92
N ASN A 18 -7.24 -3.46 -4.80
CA ASN A 18 -7.20 -4.38 -5.93
C ASN A 18 -8.35 -4.16 -6.91
N GLY A 19 -9.49 -3.72 -6.40
CA GLY A 19 -10.68 -3.42 -7.23
C GLY A 19 -10.66 -2.04 -7.87
N GLY A 20 -9.67 -1.21 -7.56
CA GLY A 20 -9.61 0.16 -8.07
C GLY A 20 -10.66 1.08 -7.44
N ASP A 21 -11.25 0.70 -6.32
CA ASP A 21 -12.28 1.47 -5.62
C ASP A 21 -11.62 2.45 -4.64
N MET A 22 -11.12 3.56 -5.16
CA MET A 22 -10.41 4.55 -4.36
C MET A 22 -11.33 5.26 -3.35
N ALA A 23 -12.60 5.42 -3.67
CA ALA A 23 -13.55 6.05 -2.73
C ALA A 23 -13.67 5.20 -1.45
N THR A 24 -13.89 3.89 -1.57
CA THR A 24 -13.94 2.98 -0.43
C THR A 24 -12.60 2.92 0.29
N PHE A 25 -11.50 2.80 -0.48
CA PHE A 25 -10.14 2.72 0.06
C PHE A 25 -9.85 3.92 0.98
N LEU A 26 -10.08 5.14 0.50
CA LEU A 26 -9.80 6.36 1.27
C LEU A 26 -10.75 6.50 2.46
N ASN A 27 -11.99 6.02 2.34
CA ASN A 27 -12.95 6.07 3.43
C ASN A 27 -12.62 5.15 4.60
N LEU A 28 -11.72 4.18 4.39
CA LEU A 28 -11.24 3.30 5.46
C LEU A 28 -10.10 3.93 6.27
N LEU A 29 -9.67 5.14 5.93
CA LEU A 29 -8.59 5.86 6.61
C LEU A 29 -9.15 6.89 7.59
N THR A 30 -8.42 7.15 8.67
CA THR A 30 -8.73 8.32 9.51
C THR A 30 -8.36 9.61 8.76
N ASP A 31 -8.98 10.73 9.14
CA ASP A 31 -8.67 12.02 8.49
C ASP A 31 -7.21 12.45 8.70
N ASP A 32 -6.64 12.07 9.84
CA ASP A 32 -5.26 12.37 10.21
C ASP A 32 -4.31 11.20 9.96
N VAL A 33 -4.64 10.32 9.04
CA VAL A 33 -3.84 9.12 8.76
C VAL A 33 -2.36 9.46 8.54
N ILE A 34 -1.51 8.65 9.14
CA ILE A 34 -0.05 8.75 8.98
C ILE A 34 0.38 7.75 7.90
N HIS A 35 1.08 8.27 6.90
CA HIS A 35 1.64 7.45 5.82
C HIS A 35 3.16 7.54 5.88
N ASP A 36 3.79 6.43 6.26
CA ASP A 36 5.25 6.32 6.24
C ASP A 36 5.64 5.77 4.87
N ILE A 37 6.14 6.66 4.01
CA ILE A 37 6.52 6.29 2.65
C ILE A 37 7.83 5.51 2.70
N ASN A 38 7.82 4.31 2.12
CA ASN A 38 9.05 3.55 1.99
C ASN A 38 10.01 4.31 1.07
N GLN A 39 11.26 4.44 1.45
CA GLN A 39 12.27 5.26 0.74
C GLN A 39 11.95 6.76 0.76
N GLY A 40 11.07 7.20 1.63
CA GLY A 40 10.68 8.59 1.73
C GLY A 40 10.51 9.04 3.17
N ARG A 41 9.62 9.97 3.36
CA ARG A 41 9.35 10.57 4.66
C ARG A 41 7.93 10.25 5.13
N ARG A 42 7.64 10.61 6.37
CA ARG A 42 6.29 10.55 6.91
C ARG A 42 5.45 11.71 6.39
N GLU A 43 4.27 11.39 5.89
CA GLU A 43 3.23 12.37 5.55
C GLU A 43 2.05 12.19 6.47
N ILE A 44 1.33 13.26 6.75
CA ILE A 44 0.19 13.24 7.65
C ILE A 44 -1.04 13.81 6.93
N GLY A 45 -2.17 13.10 7.07
CA GLY A 45 -3.46 13.54 6.56
C GLY A 45 -3.93 12.80 5.32
N LYS A 46 -5.24 12.65 5.24
CA LYS A 46 -5.89 11.95 4.12
C LYS A 46 -5.65 12.66 2.78
N ALA A 47 -5.58 14.00 2.79
CA ALA A 47 -5.32 14.76 1.55
C ALA A 47 -3.95 14.42 0.94
N ALA A 48 -2.90 14.33 1.77
CA ALA A 48 -1.57 13.96 1.31
C ALA A 48 -1.56 12.53 0.76
N PHE A 49 -2.24 11.61 1.46
CA PHE A 49 -2.35 10.22 1.02
C PHE A 49 -3.08 10.11 -0.32
N THR A 50 -4.14 10.89 -0.49
CA THR A 50 -4.92 10.92 -1.75
C THR A 50 -4.05 11.35 -2.92
N LEU A 51 -3.22 12.38 -2.74
CA LEU A 51 -2.29 12.84 -3.77
C LEU A 51 -1.23 11.78 -4.08
N PHE A 52 -0.69 11.12 -3.06
CA PHE A 52 0.28 10.04 -3.24
C PHE A 52 -0.33 8.90 -4.06
N MET A 53 -1.54 8.46 -3.71
CA MET A 53 -2.21 7.38 -4.43
C MET A 53 -2.55 7.76 -5.87
N GLY A 54 -2.85 9.03 -6.13
CA GLY A 54 -3.05 9.52 -7.49
C GLY A 54 -1.81 9.34 -8.35
N GLY A 55 -0.63 9.66 -7.81
CA GLY A 55 0.65 9.43 -8.48
C GLY A 55 0.93 7.95 -8.70
N MET A 56 0.69 7.14 -7.69
CA MET A 56 0.87 5.68 -7.79
C MET A 56 -0.02 5.09 -8.88
N ASN A 57 -1.30 5.45 -8.90
CA ASN A 57 -2.25 4.93 -9.88
C ASN A 57 -1.94 5.41 -11.31
N THR A 58 -1.25 6.54 -11.46
CA THR A 58 -0.83 7.06 -12.76
C THR A 58 0.38 6.32 -13.30
N ASN A 59 1.38 6.04 -12.44
CA ASN A 59 2.67 5.51 -12.86
C ASN A 59 2.73 3.98 -12.86
N TYR A 60 1.88 3.34 -12.05
CA TYR A 60 1.92 1.90 -11.84
C TYR A 60 0.52 1.29 -11.94
N LYS A 61 0.45 0.05 -12.42
CA LYS A 61 -0.75 -0.80 -12.31
C LYS A 61 -0.37 -2.01 -11.48
N GLU A 62 -0.99 -2.15 -10.31
CA GLU A 62 -0.59 -3.19 -9.37
C GLU A 62 -1.78 -3.99 -8.86
N GLN A 63 -1.54 -5.29 -8.69
CA GLN A 63 -2.43 -6.19 -7.97
C GLN A 63 -1.63 -6.84 -6.85
N LEU A 64 -2.21 -6.93 -5.67
CA LEU A 64 -1.58 -7.53 -4.51
C LEU A 64 -2.16 -8.92 -4.30
N VAL A 65 -1.28 -9.93 -4.33
CA VAL A 65 -1.67 -11.34 -4.29
C VAL A 65 -0.93 -12.05 -3.16
N GLU A 66 -1.31 -13.30 -2.88
CA GLU A 66 -0.70 -14.12 -1.82
C GLU A 66 -0.75 -13.42 -0.47
N MET A 67 -1.89 -12.80 -0.17
CA MET A 67 -2.09 -11.94 0.98
C MET A 67 -2.23 -12.73 2.27
N VAL A 68 -1.41 -12.41 3.28
CA VAL A 68 -1.53 -12.92 4.64
C VAL A 68 -1.66 -11.73 5.60
N ILE A 69 -2.75 -11.69 6.34
CA ILE A 69 -3.06 -10.59 7.25
C ILE A 69 -3.01 -11.09 8.68
N MET A 70 -2.35 -10.35 9.55
CA MET A 70 -2.19 -10.65 10.96
C MET A 70 -2.58 -9.42 11.77
N ALA A 71 -3.06 -9.63 12.99
CA ALA A 71 -3.40 -8.54 13.89
C ALA A 71 -3.10 -8.91 15.33
N THR A 72 -2.88 -7.90 16.16
CA THR A 72 -2.72 -8.09 17.60
C THR A 72 -4.07 -8.43 18.25
N GLU A 73 -4.02 -9.09 19.40
CA GLU A 73 -5.24 -9.51 20.12
C GLU A 73 -6.17 -8.34 20.41
N ASP A 74 -5.60 -7.18 20.75
CA ASP A 74 -6.39 -5.96 21.06
C ASP A 74 -6.92 -5.25 19.82
N GLY A 75 -6.56 -5.70 18.62
CA GLY A 75 -7.01 -5.11 17.37
C GLY A 75 -6.42 -3.74 17.05
N LYS A 76 -5.44 -3.25 17.81
CA LYS A 76 -4.86 -1.91 17.62
C LYS A 76 -3.78 -1.87 16.54
N ARG A 77 -3.17 -3.01 16.24
CA ARG A 77 -2.10 -3.11 15.25
C ARG A 77 -2.36 -4.28 14.32
N ALA A 78 -1.97 -4.13 13.08
CA ALA A 78 -2.06 -5.19 12.09
C ALA A 78 -0.87 -5.15 11.14
N SER A 79 -0.69 -6.25 10.42
CA SER A 79 0.32 -6.35 9.37
C SER A 79 -0.21 -7.20 8.23
N ALA A 80 0.38 -7.02 7.06
CA ALA A 80 0.07 -7.82 5.88
C ALA A 80 1.36 -8.14 5.14
N GLU A 81 1.46 -9.38 4.66
CA GLU A 81 2.52 -9.80 3.76
C GLU A 81 1.89 -10.19 2.44
N PHE A 82 2.47 -9.75 1.34
CA PHE A 82 1.89 -10.00 0.02
C PHE A 82 2.94 -9.92 -1.07
N VAL A 83 2.53 -10.26 -2.28
CA VAL A 83 3.34 -10.07 -3.48
C VAL A 83 2.66 -9.06 -4.37
N VAL A 84 3.43 -8.09 -4.85
CA VAL A 84 2.97 -7.08 -5.79
C VAL A 84 3.22 -7.61 -7.20
N LEU A 85 2.15 -7.77 -7.99
CA LEU A 85 2.26 -8.01 -9.43
C LEU A 85 1.98 -6.68 -10.10
N GLY A 86 2.98 -6.11 -10.74
CA GLY A 86 2.88 -4.76 -11.25
C GLY A 86 3.32 -4.57 -12.68
N GLU A 87 2.89 -3.44 -13.25
CA GLU A 87 3.33 -2.94 -14.55
C GLU A 87 3.72 -1.48 -14.38
N TYR A 88 4.92 -1.14 -14.84
CA TYR A 88 5.46 0.22 -14.76
C TYR A 88 5.08 0.96 -16.05
N VAL A 89 4.04 1.80 -15.97
CA VAL A 89 3.40 2.35 -17.18
C VAL A 89 3.82 3.79 -17.50
N LYS A 90 4.23 4.57 -16.49
CA LYS A 90 4.71 5.93 -16.67
C LYS A 90 5.88 6.20 -15.74
N THR A 91 6.91 6.84 -16.26
CA THR A 91 8.14 7.11 -15.49
C THR A 91 7.85 7.93 -14.24
N ASP A 92 8.27 7.39 -13.10
CA ASP A 92 8.23 8.08 -11.82
C ASP A 92 9.53 8.84 -11.62
N GLU A 93 9.45 10.04 -11.10
CA GLU A 93 10.59 10.93 -10.97
C GLU A 93 11.71 10.30 -10.13
N GLY A 94 12.93 10.37 -10.65
CA GLY A 94 14.11 9.82 -9.99
C GLY A 94 14.29 8.32 -10.13
N LEU A 95 13.42 7.65 -10.87
CA LEU A 95 13.47 6.19 -11.09
C LEU A 95 13.75 5.87 -12.56
N PRO A 96 14.08 4.60 -12.88
CA PRO A 96 14.30 4.20 -14.27
C PRO A 96 13.13 4.55 -15.19
N GLU A 97 13.38 4.64 -16.49
CA GLU A 97 12.36 4.96 -17.48
C GLU A 97 11.34 3.83 -17.59
N ALA A 98 10.04 4.19 -17.61
CA ALA A 98 8.95 3.26 -17.77
C ALA A 98 8.68 2.94 -19.24
N ASN A 99 8.46 1.66 -19.53
CA ASN A 99 8.09 1.18 -20.87
C ASN A 99 7.15 -0.01 -20.82
N GLY A 100 6.38 -0.15 -19.73
CA GLY A 100 5.47 -1.28 -19.55
C GLY A 100 6.11 -2.50 -18.90
N GLN A 101 7.27 -2.34 -18.28
CA GLN A 101 7.95 -3.45 -17.60
C GLN A 101 7.04 -4.05 -16.51
N THR A 102 7.00 -5.37 -16.46
CA THR A 102 6.29 -6.07 -15.39
C THR A 102 7.26 -6.47 -14.29
N TYR A 103 6.74 -6.60 -13.08
CA TYR A 103 7.52 -7.01 -11.93
C TYR A 103 6.69 -7.84 -10.95
N ARG A 104 7.39 -8.66 -10.16
CA ARG A 104 6.84 -9.44 -9.07
C ARG A 104 7.69 -9.14 -7.83
N LEU A 105 7.09 -8.48 -6.84
CA LEU A 105 7.86 -7.94 -5.73
C LEU A 105 7.24 -8.34 -4.39
N PRO A 106 7.94 -9.11 -3.54
CA PRO A 106 7.48 -9.34 -2.17
C PRO A 106 7.47 -8.03 -1.39
N ALA A 107 6.42 -7.84 -0.59
CA ALA A 107 6.26 -6.62 0.20
C ALA A 107 5.48 -6.88 1.47
N GLY A 108 5.46 -5.91 2.35
CA GLY A 108 4.69 -5.98 3.58
C GLY A 108 4.29 -4.60 4.06
N ALA A 109 3.30 -4.58 4.94
CA ALA A 109 2.78 -3.34 5.49
C ALA A 109 2.45 -3.52 6.97
N PHE A 110 2.57 -2.43 7.72
CA PHE A 110 2.24 -2.38 9.15
C PHE A 110 1.24 -1.26 9.39
N PHE A 111 0.24 -1.54 10.23
CA PHE A 111 -0.90 -0.65 10.43
C PHE A 111 -1.09 -0.32 11.91
N GLU A 112 -1.44 0.91 12.21
CA GLU A 112 -2.13 1.29 13.44
C GLU A 112 -3.59 1.51 13.12
N ILE A 113 -4.46 1.05 14.01
CA ILE A 113 -5.91 1.06 13.80
C ILE A 113 -6.57 1.83 14.95
N ARG A 114 -7.45 2.77 14.60
CA ARG A 114 -8.20 3.58 15.55
C ARG A 114 -9.60 3.81 14.99
N ASP A 115 -10.62 3.65 15.84
CA ASP A 115 -12.02 3.85 15.45
C ASP A 115 -12.45 3.03 14.22
N ASN A 116 -11.95 1.80 14.15
CA ASN A 116 -12.19 0.88 13.04
C ASN A 116 -11.76 1.44 11.68
N LYS A 117 -10.70 2.25 11.68
CA LYS A 117 -10.08 2.81 10.47
C LYS A 117 -8.57 2.72 10.55
N VAL A 118 -7.91 2.80 9.41
CA VAL A 118 -6.45 2.81 9.35
C VAL A 118 -5.97 4.20 9.75
N ALA A 119 -5.22 4.27 10.86
CA ALA A 119 -4.67 5.52 11.39
C ALA A 119 -3.21 5.71 11.01
N ARG A 120 -2.49 4.65 10.72
CA ARG A 120 -1.13 4.70 10.18
C ARG A 120 -0.91 3.50 9.26
N ILE A 121 -0.22 3.73 8.16
CA ILE A 121 0.29 2.67 7.30
C ILE A 121 1.75 2.92 6.97
N THR A 122 2.57 1.87 7.08
CA THR A 122 3.98 1.85 6.70
C THR A 122 4.19 0.67 5.77
N ASN A 123 4.67 0.93 4.57
CA ASN A 123 4.97 -0.12 3.60
C ASN A 123 6.47 -0.39 3.57
N TYR A 124 6.84 -1.64 3.34
CA TYR A 124 8.22 -2.04 3.12
C TYR A 124 8.32 -2.91 1.88
N TYR A 125 9.27 -2.60 1.02
CA TYR A 125 9.64 -3.41 -0.14
C TYR A 125 11.11 -3.16 -0.46
N ASN A 126 11.68 -4.07 -1.27
CA ASN A 126 13.08 -3.95 -1.67
C ASN A 126 13.17 -3.12 -2.96
N LEU A 127 13.51 -1.84 -2.83
CA LEU A 127 13.64 -0.95 -3.98
C LEU A 127 14.71 -1.43 -4.96
N GLN A 128 15.82 -1.97 -4.48
CA GLN A 128 16.91 -2.46 -5.35
C GLN A 128 16.45 -3.63 -6.20
N ASP A 129 15.64 -4.53 -5.63
CA ASP A 129 15.04 -5.63 -6.39
C ASP A 129 14.12 -5.10 -7.49
N TRP A 130 13.26 -4.12 -7.15
CA TRP A 130 12.37 -3.49 -8.12
C TRP A 130 13.16 -2.85 -9.26
N ILE A 131 14.20 -2.06 -8.93
CA ILE A 131 15.06 -1.42 -9.93
C ILE A 131 15.70 -2.47 -10.85
N ALA A 132 16.21 -3.57 -10.28
CA ALA A 132 16.80 -4.64 -11.06
C ALA A 132 15.80 -5.24 -12.05
N GLN A 133 14.56 -5.50 -11.61
CA GLN A 133 13.53 -6.08 -12.45
C GLN A 133 13.13 -5.17 -13.61
N VAL A 134 13.01 -3.86 -13.39
CA VAL A 134 12.53 -2.92 -14.42
C VAL A 134 13.65 -2.45 -15.35
N THR A 135 14.92 -2.65 -15.00
CA THR A 135 16.06 -2.23 -15.84
C THR A 135 16.65 -3.35 -16.68
N THR A 136 16.35 -4.62 -16.40
CA THR A 136 16.90 -5.76 -17.13
C THR A 136 16.03 -6.22 -18.28
N GLY A 137 14.91 -5.61 -18.46
CA GLY A 137 13.98 -6.01 -19.49
C GLY A 137 14.26 -5.42 -20.78
#